data_bc4637bdf2cf90c2c0586dda095e6a67
#
_entry.id   bc4637bdf2cf90c2c0586dda095e6a67
#
_cell.length_a   1.000
_cell.length_b   1.000
_cell.length_c   1.000
_cell.angle_alpha   90.00
_cell.angle_beta   90.00
_cell.angle_gamma   90.00
#
_symmetry.space_group_name_H-M   'P 1'
#
loop_
_entity.id
_entity.type
_entity.pdbx_description
1 polymer ?
#
loop_
_entity_poly.entity_id
_entity_poly.type
_entity_poly.pdbx_seq_one_letter_code
_entity_poly.pdbx_strand_id
1 'polypeptide(L)'
;IDAKAPYADYQKACEIPDTATPEELTRKSELLHAHAKAVREHVKTLGDKAYWNAFDDAPDFVIAFIPNESLLQAALETDPTLMDDAFARKVALTSPITLWAVLKSVAYAWQQQSLTDDAKMLFDLSRELYERFAVLGDRATKLGSAITKTVGAYNAFASSLESRVLVTARKLQRVDQSRIIEAVNMIAPEKADIRELTAPETNEQ
;
A
#
# COMPACT_ATOMS: atom_id res chain seq x y z
N ILE A 1 -0.19 16.24 19.43
CA ILE A 1 -0.50 17.68 19.55
C ILE A 1 -0.82 17.96 21.01
N ASP A 2 -0.11 18.94 21.60
CA ASP A 2 -0.37 19.43 22.96
C ASP A 2 -0.83 20.88 22.86
N ALA A 3 -1.91 21.22 23.58
CA ALA A 3 -2.51 22.56 23.56
C ALA A 3 -2.36 23.21 24.92
N LYS A 4 -1.55 24.23 25.00
CA LYS A 4 -1.37 25.05 26.23
C LYS A 4 -1.12 26.50 25.86
N ALA A 5 -1.90 27.39 26.45
CA ALA A 5 -1.74 28.82 26.25
C ALA A 5 -1.37 29.50 27.58
N PRO A 6 -0.14 29.98 27.75
CA PRO A 6 0.21 30.86 28.85
C PRO A 6 -0.37 32.27 28.57
N TYR A 7 -1.65 32.48 28.85
CA TYR A 7 -2.41 33.66 28.43
C TYR A 7 -2.33 34.84 29.41
N ALA A 8 -2.15 34.56 30.72
CA ALA A 8 -2.39 35.55 31.78
C ALA A 8 -1.50 36.80 31.69
N ASP A 9 -0.19 36.61 31.45
CA ASP A 9 0.73 37.75 31.42
C ASP A 9 0.64 38.54 30.10
N TYR A 10 0.35 37.85 28.99
CA TYR A 10 0.04 38.51 27.73
C TYR A 10 -1.20 39.36 27.82
N GLN A 11 -2.27 38.85 28.45
CA GLN A 11 -3.51 39.62 28.64
C GLN A 11 -3.24 40.92 29.41
N LYS A 12 -2.54 40.86 30.54
CA LYS A 12 -2.17 42.04 31.33
C LYS A 12 -1.30 43.01 30.53
N ALA A 13 -0.39 42.51 29.69
CA ALA A 13 0.41 43.35 28.81
C ALA A 13 -0.45 44.13 27.79
N CYS A 14 -1.47 43.46 27.23
CA CYS A 14 -2.41 44.08 26.28
C CYS A 14 -3.30 45.15 26.90
N GLU A 15 -3.53 45.13 28.22
CA GLU A 15 -4.29 46.14 28.93
C GLU A 15 -3.52 47.50 29.06
N ILE A 16 -2.18 47.46 28.84
CA ILE A 16 -1.34 48.65 28.91
C ILE A 16 -1.21 49.25 27.48
N PRO A 17 -1.74 50.44 27.23
CA PRO A 17 -1.65 51.07 25.91
C PRO A 17 -0.23 51.55 25.60
N ASP A 18 0.10 51.69 24.32
CA ASP A 18 1.43 52.15 23.88
C ASP A 18 1.70 53.64 24.24
N THR A 19 0.67 54.36 24.63
CA THR A 19 0.73 55.76 25.09
C THR A 19 0.82 55.90 26.61
N ALA A 20 1.02 54.77 27.33
CA ALA A 20 1.13 54.75 28.78
C ALA A 20 2.42 55.41 29.30
N THR A 21 2.52 55.60 30.62
CA THR A 21 3.71 56.18 31.25
C THR A 21 4.97 55.29 31.06
N PRO A 22 6.19 55.84 31.15
CA PRO A 22 7.40 55.02 31.03
C PRO A 22 7.46 53.86 32.01
N GLU A 23 6.93 54.02 33.22
CA GLU A 23 6.88 52.94 34.22
C GLU A 23 5.91 51.82 33.78
N GLU A 24 4.77 52.16 33.23
CA GLU A 24 3.77 51.21 32.71
C GLU A 24 4.32 50.47 31.47
N LEU A 25 5.02 51.16 30.57
CA LEU A 25 5.67 50.56 29.42
C LEU A 25 6.77 49.57 29.84
N THR A 26 7.53 49.89 30.89
CA THR A 26 8.49 48.95 31.48
C THR A 26 7.79 47.70 31.99
N ARG A 27 6.68 47.86 32.72
CA ARG A 27 5.85 46.76 33.20
C ARG A 27 5.27 45.93 32.06
N LYS A 28 4.84 46.54 30.97
CA LYS A 28 4.38 45.84 29.76
C LYS A 28 5.46 44.97 29.19
N SER A 29 6.70 45.47 29.08
CA SER A 29 7.87 44.71 28.63
C SER A 29 8.15 43.49 29.54
N GLU A 30 8.12 43.71 30.87
CA GLU A 30 8.35 42.59 31.84
C GLU A 30 7.26 41.50 31.70
N LEU A 31 6.00 41.87 31.50
CA LEU A 31 4.91 40.90 31.27
C LEU A 31 5.09 40.12 29.96
N LEU A 32 5.53 40.77 28.88
CA LEU A 32 5.82 40.11 27.62
C LEU A 32 7.01 39.14 27.76
N HIS A 33 8.07 39.50 28.50
CA HIS A 33 9.16 38.61 28.80
C HIS A 33 8.73 37.40 29.66
N ALA A 34 7.85 37.63 30.65
CA ALA A 34 7.27 36.53 31.43
C ALA A 34 6.45 35.57 30.55
N HIS A 35 5.66 36.12 29.62
CA HIS A 35 4.92 35.33 28.63
C HIS A 35 5.85 34.50 27.75
N ALA A 36 6.87 35.10 27.13
CA ALA A 36 7.83 34.39 26.28
C ALA A 36 8.56 33.27 27.06
N LYS A 37 8.96 33.55 28.29
CA LYS A 37 9.56 32.56 29.20
C LYS A 37 8.60 31.39 29.47
N ALA A 38 7.32 31.66 29.71
CA ALA A 38 6.33 30.61 29.93
C ALA A 38 6.13 29.72 28.69
N VAL A 39 6.16 30.30 27.48
CA VAL A 39 6.14 29.53 26.23
C VAL A 39 7.40 28.67 26.11
N ARG A 40 8.59 29.21 26.41
CA ARG A 40 9.86 28.49 26.38
C ARG A 40 9.90 27.32 27.35
N GLU A 41 9.41 27.49 28.57
CA GLU A 41 9.31 26.39 29.55
C GLU A 41 8.33 25.30 29.09
N HIS A 42 7.29 25.68 28.38
CA HIS A 42 6.37 24.70 27.79
C HIS A 42 7.06 23.91 26.66
N VAL A 43 7.78 24.56 25.76
CA VAL A 43 8.58 23.93 24.71
C VAL A 43 9.55 22.92 25.33
N LYS A 44 10.30 23.33 26.37
CA LYS A 44 11.23 22.44 27.10
C LYS A 44 10.51 21.22 27.65
N THR A 45 9.40 21.42 28.35
CA THR A 45 8.61 20.33 28.94
C THR A 45 8.12 19.34 27.88
N LEU A 46 7.70 19.82 26.71
CA LEU A 46 7.25 18.96 25.61
C LEU A 46 8.42 18.18 24.96
N GLY A 47 9.53 18.84 24.74
CA GLY A 47 10.74 18.20 24.22
C GLY A 47 11.25 17.08 25.14
N ASP A 48 11.26 17.33 26.46
CA ASP A 48 11.70 16.36 27.46
C ASP A 48 10.79 15.13 27.57
N LYS A 49 9.49 15.26 27.22
CA LYS A 49 8.53 14.14 27.21
C LYS A 49 8.74 13.18 26.05
N ALA A 50 9.38 13.59 24.96
CA ALA A 50 9.75 12.78 23.81
C ALA A 50 8.65 11.79 23.36
N TYR A 51 7.41 12.27 23.16
CA TYR A 51 6.24 11.46 22.82
C TYR A 51 6.41 10.57 21.59
N TRP A 52 7.29 10.95 20.66
CA TRP A 52 7.62 10.15 19.47
C TRP A 52 8.28 8.80 19.78
N ASN A 53 8.85 8.63 20.98
CA ASN A 53 9.43 7.35 21.39
C ASN A 53 8.36 6.29 21.78
N ALA A 54 7.10 6.69 21.88
CA ALA A 54 6.00 5.79 22.29
C ALA A 54 5.40 5.00 21.11
N PHE A 55 5.77 5.32 19.87
CA PHE A 55 5.19 4.72 18.67
C PHE A 55 6.28 4.53 17.60
N ASP A 56 6.36 3.35 16.99
CA ASP A 56 7.39 3.01 16.01
C ASP A 56 7.28 3.84 14.70
N ASP A 57 6.05 4.22 14.32
CA ASP A 57 5.77 4.97 13.09
C ASP A 57 5.41 6.45 13.34
N ALA A 58 5.73 6.99 14.52
CA ALA A 58 5.44 8.39 14.81
C ALA A 58 6.50 9.33 14.21
N PRO A 59 6.09 10.51 13.71
CA PRO A 59 7.05 11.55 13.36
C PRO A 59 7.84 11.96 14.60
N ASP A 60 9.14 12.26 14.43
CA ASP A 60 10.07 12.53 15.52
C ASP A 60 9.97 13.96 16.07
N PHE A 61 8.78 14.49 16.13
CA PHE A 61 8.48 15.81 16.69
C PHE A 61 7.11 15.88 17.35
N VAL A 62 6.87 16.87 18.17
CA VAL A 62 5.59 17.19 18.79
C VAL A 62 5.12 18.59 18.38
N ILE A 63 3.82 18.73 18.17
CA ILE A 63 3.19 20.02 17.86
C ILE A 63 2.71 20.66 19.16
N ALA A 64 3.24 21.85 19.46
CA ALA A 64 2.76 22.74 20.51
C ALA A 64 1.77 23.73 19.90
N PHE A 65 0.49 23.51 20.18
CA PHE A 65 -0.57 24.36 19.66
C PHE A 65 -0.84 25.56 20.57
N ILE A 66 -0.68 26.76 20.05
CA ILE A 66 -1.00 28.03 20.69
C ILE A 66 -2.27 28.61 20.04
N PRO A 67 -3.39 28.73 20.76
CA PRO A 67 -4.71 28.96 20.18
C PRO A 67 -4.93 30.36 19.61
N ASN A 68 -3.94 31.25 19.70
CA ASN A 68 -4.01 32.61 19.19
C ASN A 68 -2.69 33.00 18.52
N GLU A 69 -2.78 33.54 17.30
CA GLU A 69 -1.63 34.01 16.52
C GLU A 69 -0.84 35.09 17.25
N SER A 70 -1.52 36.06 17.86
CA SER A 70 -0.87 37.17 18.58
C SER A 70 -0.08 36.72 19.82
N LEU A 71 -0.50 35.65 20.48
CA LEU A 71 0.25 35.02 21.57
C LEU A 71 1.60 34.48 21.11
N LEU A 72 1.58 33.74 20.01
CA LEU A 72 2.79 33.20 19.43
C LEU A 72 3.70 34.30 18.91
N GLN A 73 3.16 35.26 18.20
CA GLN A 73 3.90 36.39 17.66
C GLN A 73 4.58 37.20 18.78
N ALA A 74 3.87 37.56 19.83
CA ALA A 74 4.42 38.31 20.96
C ALA A 74 5.57 37.57 21.65
N ALA A 75 5.46 36.25 21.80
CA ALA A 75 6.53 35.44 22.37
C ALA A 75 7.78 35.43 21.47
N LEU A 76 7.62 35.30 20.15
CA LEU A 76 8.72 35.27 19.17
C LEU A 76 9.39 36.67 19.00
N GLU A 77 8.61 37.75 19.07
CA GLU A 77 9.14 39.12 19.04
C GLU A 77 9.97 39.44 20.30
N THR A 78 9.51 38.94 21.45
CA THR A 78 10.18 39.14 22.73
C THR A 78 11.41 38.24 22.88
N ASP A 79 11.37 37.04 22.35
CA ASP A 79 12.45 36.04 22.40
C ASP A 79 12.70 35.47 21.01
N PRO A 80 13.54 36.12 20.19
CA PRO A 80 13.83 35.67 18.81
C PRO A 80 14.50 34.29 18.73
N THR A 81 15.11 33.80 19.81
CA THR A 81 15.76 32.48 19.84
C THR A 81 14.81 31.34 20.17
N LEU A 82 13.57 31.65 20.53
CA LEU A 82 12.57 30.67 20.93
C LEU A 82 12.26 29.65 19.83
N MET A 83 12.22 30.09 18.57
CA MET A 83 11.95 29.23 17.43
C MET A 83 13.07 28.19 17.24
N ASP A 84 14.32 28.62 17.27
CA ASP A 84 15.48 27.74 17.10
C ASP A 84 15.59 26.73 18.24
N ASP A 85 15.32 27.16 19.48
CA ASP A 85 15.30 26.27 20.64
C ASP A 85 14.16 25.26 20.55
N ALA A 86 13.00 25.65 20.06
CA ALA A 86 11.88 24.73 19.82
C ALA A 86 12.24 23.67 18.78
N PHE A 87 12.82 24.04 17.65
CA PHE A 87 13.25 23.10 16.62
C PHE A 87 14.36 22.15 17.13
N ALA A 88 15.33 22.67 17.87
CA ALA A 88 16.38 21.83 18.46
C ALA A 88 15.81 20.76 19.41
N ARG A 89 14.67 21.04 20.04
CA ARG A 89 13.94 20.12 20.93
C ARG A 89 12.87 19.29 20.23
N LYS A 90 12.80 19.36 18.89
CA LYS A 90 11.79 18.67 18.10
C LYS A 90 10.35 19.09 18.47
N VAL A 91 10.16 20.36 18.79
CA VAL A 91 8.86 20.96 19.09
C VAL A 91 8.50 21.94 18.00
N ALA A 92 7.41 21.72 17.30
CA ALA A 92 6.87 22.63 16.29
C ALA A 92 5.84 23.56 16.94
N LEU A 93 6.15 24.85 17.05
CA LEU A 93 5.21 25.87 17.50
C LEU A 93 4.21 26.16 16.39
N THR A 94 2.92 26.05 16.67
CA THR A 94 1.86 26.31 15.70
C THR A 94 0.75 27.18 16.26
N SER A 95 0.25 28.06 15.42
CA SER A 95 -1.02 28.78 15.58
C SER A 95 -2.16 28.05 14.87
N PRO A 96 -3.41 28.48 14.97
CA PRO A 96 -4.52 27.89 14.24
C PRO A 96 -4.29 27.78 12.72
N ILE A 97 -3.70 28.80 12.11
CA ILE A 97 -3.45 28.83 10.66
C ILE A 97 -2.33 27.86 10.28
N THR A 98 -1.22 27.90 11.00
CA THR A 98 -0.07 27.02 10.73
C THR A 98 -0.37 25.58 11.07
N LEU A 99 -1.13 25.30 12.13
CA LEU A 99 -1.59 23.95 12.44
C LEU A 99 -2.42 23.36 11.30
N TRP A 100 -3.34 24.15 10.73
CA TRP A 100 -4.13 23.68 9.60
C TRP A 100 -3.24 23.27 8.40
N ALA A 101 -2.23 24.07 8.09
CA ALA A 101 -1.28 23.77 7.01
C ALA A 101 -0.47 22.49 7.28
N VAL A 102 0.00 22.32 8.51
CA VAL A 102 0.73 21.10 8.94
C VAL A 102 -0.17 19.88 8.83
N LEU A 103 -1.39 19.91 9.35
CA LEU A 103 -2.34 18.81 9.26
C LEU A 103 -2.68 18.45 7.80
N LYS A 104 -2.82 19.45 6.94
CA LYS A 104 -3.03 19.24 5.51
C LYS A 104 -1.84 18.51 4.87
N SER A 105 -0.61 18.91 5.23
CA SER A 105 0.61 18.27 4.72
C SER A 105 0.74 16.82 5.20
N VAL A 106 0.43 16.55 6.47
CA VAL A 106 0.42 15.20 7.03
C VAL A 106 -0.64 14.32 6.33
N ALA A 107 -1.86 14.84 6.15
CA ALA A 107 -2.91 14.11 5.44
C ALA A 107 -2.50 13.77 3.99
N TYR A 108 -1.83 14.69 3.30
CA TYR A 108 -1.31 14.45 1.96
C TYR A 108 -0.21 13.38 1.96
N ALA A 109 0.72 13.42 2.91
CA ALA A 109 1.77 12.42 3.04
C ALA A 109 1.21 11.02 3.29
N TRP A 110 0.21 10.87 4.16
CA TRP A 110 -0.48 9.60 4.39
C TRP A 110 -1.18 9.06 3.14
N GLN A 111 -1.84 9.93 2.39
CA GLN A 111 -2.46 9.54 1.12
C GLN A 111 -1.43 9.03 0.11
N GLN A 112 -0.28 9.66 0.03
CA GLN A 112 0.83 9.22 -0.85
C GLN A 112 1.40 7.87 -0.41
N GLN A 113 1.55 7.64 0.88
CA GLN A 113 2.06 6.37 1.42
C GLN A 113 1.09 5.21 1.14
N SER A 114 -0.20 5.42 1.37
CA SER A 114 -1.24 4.42 1.06
C SER A 114 -1.22 4.01 -0.42
N LEU A 115 -1.12 4.98 -1.35
CA LEU A 115 -1.00 4.69 -2.78
C LEU A 115 0.26 3.88 -3.13
N THR A 116 1.37 4.12 -2.43
CA THR A 116 2.61 3.37 -2.64
C THR A 116 2.49 1.93 -2.17
N ASP A 117 1.86 1.69 -1.04
CA ASP A 117 1.65 0.35 -0.48
C ASP A 117 0.66 -0.46 -1.33
N ASP A 118 -0.41 0.16 -1.80
CA ASP A 118 -1.35 -0.45 -2.75
C ASP A 118 -0.66 -0.81 -4.08
N ALA A 119 0.22 0.06 -4.59
CA ALA A 119 0.98 -0.22 -5.81
C ALA A 119 1.95 -1.41 -5.63
N LYS A 120 2.64 -1.53 -4.50
CA LYS A 120 3.48 -2.68 -4.17
C LYS A 120 2.66 -3.96 -4.11
N MET A 121 1.52 -3.93 -3.40
CA MET A 121 0.62 -5.09 -3.29
C MET A 121 0.12 -5.55 -4.67
N LEU A 122 -0.26 -4.61 -5.55
CA LEU A 122 -0.67 -4.93 -6.92
C LEU A 122 0.47 -5.56 -7.73
N PHE A 123 1.70 -5.06 -7.56
CA PHE A 123 2.87 -5.62 -8.21
C PHE A 123 3.15 -7.07 -7.75
N ASP A 124 3.09 -7.32 -6.45
CA ASP A 124 3.31 -8.66 -5.88
C ASP A 124 2.22 -9.65 -6.32
N LEU A 125 0.95 -9.22 -6.32
CA LEU A 125 -0.17 -10.05 -6.83
C LEU A 125 -0.04 -10.33 -8.33
N SER A 126 0.42 -9.35 -9.11
CA SER A 126 0.66 -9.55 -10.55
C SER A 126 1.73 -10.60 -10.78
N ARG A 127 2.85 -10.53 -10.05
CA ARG A 127 3.91 -11.53 -10.11
C ARG A 127 3.42 -12.91 -9.74
N GLU A 128 2.67 -13.05 -8.64
CA GLU A 128 2.09 -14.33 -8.24
C GLU A 128 1.16 -14.89 -9.31
N LEU A 129 0.36 -14.02 -9.95
CA LEU A 129 -0.53 -14.41 -11.04
C LEU A 129 0.25 -14.97 -12.23
N TYR A 130 1.34 -14.32 -12.66
CA TYR A 130 2.19 -14.81 -13.72
C TYR A 130 2.80 -16.19 -13.41
N GLU A 131 3.28 -16.39 -12.21
CA GLU A 131 3.83 -17.70 -11.76
C GLU A 131 2.75 -18.79 -11.83
N ARG A 132 1.53 -18.49 -11.42
CA ARG A 132 0.40 -19.43 -11.50
C ARG A 132 -0.01 -19.73 -12.94
N PHE A 133 0.04 -18.76 -13.83
CA PHE A 133 -0.23 -18.96 -15.26
C PHE A 133 0.83 -19.86 -15.91
N ALA A 134 2.10 -19.68 -15.60
CA ALA A 134 3.17 -20.56 -16.10
C ALA A 134 2.94 -22.02 -15.70
N VAL A 135 2.60 -22.30 -14.43
CA VAL A 135 2.26 -23.63 -13.95
C VAL A 135 1.02 -24.20 -14.65
N LEU A 136 0.00 -23.37 -14.90
CA LEU A 136 -1.22 -23.79 -15.61
C LEU A 136 -0.90 -24.17 -17.05
N GLY A 137 -0.06 -23.40 -17.75
CA GLY A 137 0.43 -23.70 -19.10
C GLY A 137 1.13 -25.04 -19.20
N ASP A 138 2.06 -25.33 -18.27
CA ASP A 138 2.75 -26.62 -18.19
C ASP A 138 1.77 -27.79 -17.99
N ARG A 139 0.79 -27.62 -17.10
CA ARG A 139 -0.25 -28.65 -16.88
C ARG A 139 -1.12 -28.85 -18.11
N ALA A 140 -1.48 -27.79 -18.84
CA ALA A 140 -2.25 -27.87 -20.08
C ALA A 140 -1.47 -28.64 -21.16
N THR A 141 -0.19 -28.36 -21.31
CA THR A 141 0.70 -29.06 -22.23
C THR A 141 0.82 -30.58 -21.92
N LYS A 142 0.98 -30.90 -20.63
CA LYS A 142 1.02 -32.31 -20.17
C LYS A 142 -0.31 -33.03 -20.44
N LEU A 143 -1.41 -32.35 -20.19
CA LEU A 143 -2.75 -32.90 -20.48
C LEU A 143 -2.90 -33.14 -21.98
N GLY A 144 -2.55 -32.17 -22.83
CA GLY A 144 -2.54 -32.34 -24.28
C GLY A 144 -1.77 -33.54 -24.74
N SER A 145 -0.55 -33.72 -24.25
CA SER A 145 0.29 -34.88 -24.54
C SER A 145 -0.36 -36.20 -24.10
N ALA A 146 -1.01 -36.24 -22.94
CA ALA A 146 -1.71 -37.44 -22.46
C ALA A 146 -2.90 -37.78 -23.34
N ILE A 147 -3.67 -36.82 -23.79
CA ILE A 147 -4.79 -37.01 -24.71
C ILE A 147 -4.29 -37.54 -26.04
N THR A 148 -3.24 -36.99 -26.63
CA THR A 148 -2.63 -37.49 -27.87
C THR A 148 -2.18 -38.92 -27.74
N LYS A 149 -1.51 -39.31 -26.63
CA LYS A 149 -1.13 -40.68 -26.35
C LYS A 149 -2.34 -41.63 -26.25
N THR A 150 -3.40 -41.17 -25.60
CA THR A 150 -4.65 -41.94 -25.44
C THR A 150 -5.33 -42.18 -26.80
N VAL A 151 -5.40 -41.18 -27.66
CA VAL A 151 -5.89 -41.30 -29.01
C VAL A 151 -5.05 -42.29 -29.85
N GLY A 152 -3.71 -42.17 -29.75
CA GLY A 152 -2.81 -43.08 -30.43
C GLY A 152 -3.00 -44.53 -29.98
N ALA A 153 -3.15 -44.76 -28.68
CA ALA A 153 -3.37 -46.10 -28.13
C ALA A 153 -4.75 -46.64 -28.57
N TYR A 154 -5.80 -45.81 -28.60
CA TYR A 154 -7.13 -46.19 -29.11
C TYR A 154 -7.07 -46.60 -30.60
N ASN A 155 -6.41 -45.80 -31.44
CA ASN A 155 -6.26 -46.08 -32.84
C ASN A 155 -5.46 -47.37 -33.12
N ALA A 156 -4.39 -47.61 -32.33
CA ALA A 156 -3.65 -48.85 -32.39
C ALA A 156 -4.49 -50.09 -32.01
N PHE A 157 -5.33 -49.94 -30.97
CA PHE A 157 -6.29 -50.95 -30.58
C PHE A 157 -7.30 -51.23 -31.69
N ALA A 158 -7.96 -50.15 -32.23
CA ALA A 158 -8.93 -50.28 -33.32
C ALA A 158 -8.35 -50.94 -34.56
N SER A 159 -7.14 -50.54 -34.98
CA SER A 159 -6.42 -51.15 -36.10
C SER A 159 -6.12 -52.63 -35.85
N SER A 160 -5.66 -53.01 -34.64
CA SER A 160 -5.43 -54.40 -34.27
C SER A 160 -6.71 -55.23 -34.27
N LEU A 161 -7.78 -54.69 -33.78
CA LEU A 161 -9.11 -55.30 -33.78
C LEU A 161 -9.56 -55.56 -35.23
N GLU A 162 -9.48 -54.60 -36.12
CA GLU A 162 -9.87 -54.71 -37.51
C GLU A 162 -8.99 -55.71 -38.27
N SER A 163 -7.67 -55.60 -38.15
CA SER A 163 -6.73 -56.36 -38.96
C SER A 163 -6.58 -57.82 -38.51
N ARG A 164 -6.75 -58.12 -37.26
CA ARG A 164 -6.54 -59.42 -36.69
C ARG A 164 -7.83 -60.14 -36.25
N VAL A 165 -8.61 -59.48 -35.37
CA VAL A 165 -9.79 -60.12 -34.73
C VAL A 165 -10.93 -60.21 -35.70
N LEU A 166 -11.31 -59.07 -36.34
CA LEU A 166 -12.44 -59.06 -37.27
C LEU A 166 -12.18 -59.90 -38.56
N VAL A 167 -10.92 -59.97 -39.02
CA VAL A 167 -10.54 -60.82 -40.13
C VAL A 167 -10.77 -62.31 -39.77
N THR A 168 -10.38 -62.71 -38.57
CA THR A 168 -10.58 -64.09 -38.08
C THR A 168 -12.07 -64.36 -37.85
N ALA A 169 -12.78 -63.41 -37.26
CA ALA A 169 -14.22 -63.49 -37.04
C ALA A 169 -15.00 -63.62 -38.35
N ARG A 170 -14.66 -62.87 -39.42
CA ARG A 170 -15.25 -63.03 -40.77
C ARG A 170 -15.03 -64.38 -41.38
N LYS A 171 -13.85 -65.04 -41.11
CA LYS A 171 -13.64 -66.40 -41.54
C LYS A 171 -14.56 -67.42 -40.83
N LEU A 172 -14.82 -67.18 -39.53
CA LEU A 172 -15.79 -67.97 -38.76
C LEU A 172 -17.24 -67.70 -39.21
N GLN A 173 -17.59 -66.47 -39.55
CA GLN A 173 -18.89 -66.05 -40.02
C GLN A 173 -19.28 -66.72 -41.37
N ARG A 174 -18.29 -67.11 -42.19
CA ARG A 174 -18.57 -67.91 -43.42
C ARG A 174 -19.06 -69.32 -43.07
N VAL A 175 -18.87 -69.75 -41.84
CA VAL A 175 -19.31 -71.06 -41.33
C VAL A 175 -20.66 -70.91 -40.58
N ASP A 176 -20.90 -69.72 -39.96
CA ASP A 176 -22.11 -69.40 -39.23
C ASP A 176 -22.59 -67.98 -39.61
N GLN A 177 -23.67 -67.85 -40.38
CA GLN A 177 -24.18 -66.59 -40.95
C GLN A 177 -25.08 -65.80 -39.96
N SER A 178 -25.21 -66.22 -38.71
CA SER A 178 -26.21 -65.68 -37.79
C SER A 178 -25.78 -64.44 -37.01
N ARG A 179 -24.52 -63.94 -37.09
CA ARG A 179 -24.03 -62.81 -36.28
C ARG A 179 -23.36 -61.72 -37.12
N ILE A 180 -23.90 -60.45 -37.00
CA ILE A 180 -23.33 -59.25 -37.59
C ILE A 180 -22.40 -58.61 -36.56
N ILE A 181 -21.13 -58.34 -36.95
CA ILE A 181 -20.15 -57.59 -36.13
C ILE A 181 -20.02 -56.22 -36.73
N GLU A 182 -20.39 -55.17 -35.94
CA GLU A 182 -20.26 -53.80 -36.35
C GLU A 182 -18.77 -53.36 -36.39
N ALA A 183 -18.47 -52.48 -37.35
CA ALA A 183 -17.09 -51.94 -37.50
C ALA A 183 -16.79 -50.92 -36.39
N VAL A 184 -15.62 -50.96 -35.83
CA VAL A 184 -15.14 -49.96 -34.86
C VAL A 184 -14.60 -48.73 -35.59
N ASN A 185 -15.18 -47.57 -35.33
CA ASN A 185 -14.77 -46.31 -35.93
C ASN A 185 -13.42 -45.84 -35.35
N MET A 186 -12.46 -45.52 -36.19
CA MET A 186 -11.20 -44.89 -35.80
C MET A 186 -11.43 -43.39 -35.55
N ILE A 187 -10.69 -42.83 -34.60
CA ILE A 187 -10.67 -41.41 -34.41
C ILE A 187 -9.80 -40.78 -35.49
N ALA A 188 -10.36 -39.92 -36.34
CA ALA A 188 -9.60 -39.26 -37.38
C ALA A 188 -8.54 -38.34 -36.74
N PRO A 189 -7.30 -38.30 -37.28
CA PRO A 189 -6.22 -37.46 -36.73
C PRO A 189 -6.62 -36.03 -36.56
N GLU A 190 -7.37 -35.47 -37.49
CA GLU A 190 -7.86 -34.06 -37.46
C GLU A 190 -8.86 -33.80 -36.31
N LYS A 191 -9.53 -34.84 -35.79
CA LYS A 191 -10.41 -34.73 -34.60
C LYS A 191 -9.68 -34.95 -33.29
N ALA A 192 -8.45 -35.42 -33.34
CA ALA A 192 -7.56 -35.64 -32.21
C ALA A 192 -6.50 -34.56 -32.09
N ASP A 193 -6.47 -33.60 -33.02
CA ASP A 193 -5.53 -32.50 -33.02
C ASP A 193 -5.85 -31.52 -31.90
N ILE A 194 -4.91 -31.36 -30.99
CA ILE A 194 -5.03 -30.48 -29.85
C ILE A 194 -4.42 -29.15 -30.27
N ARG A 195 -5.25 -28.13 -30.29
CA ARG A 195 -4.81 -26.77 -30.61
C ARG A 195 -3.71 -26.33 -29.66
N GLU A 196 -2.55 -25.92 -30.18
CA GLU A 196 -1.48 -25.31 -29.43
C GLU A 196 -1.91 -23.93 -28.90
N LEU A 197 -1.45 -23.62 -27.69
CA LEU A 197 -1.63 -22.28 -27.12
C LEU A 197 -0.68 -21.33 -27.84
N THR A 198 -1.22 -20.42 -28.64
CA THR A 198 -0.47 -19.46 -29.46
C THR A 198 -0.46 -18.05 -28.87
N ALA A 199 -0.85 -17.90 -27.60
CA ALA A 199 -0.78 -16.60 -26.94
C ALA A 199 0.68 -16.16 -26.81
N PRO A 200 1.01 -14.86 -27.10
CA PRO A 200 2.38 -14.33 -27.02
C PRO A 200 3.07 -14.61 -25.69
N GLU A 201 2.29 -14.58 -24.60
CA GLU A 201 2.76 -14.77 -23.24
C GLU A 201 3.26 -16.19 -22.94
N THR A 202 2.93 -17.18 -23.80
CA THR A 202 3.37 -18.58 -23.64
C THR A 202 4.66 -18.90 -24.41
N ASN A 203 5.14 -18.01 -25.25
CA ASN A 203 6.28 -18.20 -26.16
C ASN A 203 7.56 -17.44 -25.75
N GLU A 204 7.53 -16.61 -24.71
CA GLU A 204 8.75 -15.98 -24.18
C GLU A 204 9.37 -16.86 -23.08
N GLN A 205 10.42 -17.59 -23.47
CA GLN A 205 11.44 -18.18 -22.59
C GLN A 205 12.72 -17.37 -22.70
#